data_ebd3b7aea0ba869e3d828c9497aac6da
#
_entry.id   ebd3b7aea0ba869e3d828c9497aac6da
#
_cell.length_a   1.000
_cell.length_b   1.000
_cell.length_c   1.000
_cell.angle_alpha   90.00
_cell.angle_beta   90.00
_cell.angle_gamma   90.00
#
_symmetry.space_group_name_H-M   'P 1'
#
loop_
_entity.id
_entity.type
_entity.pdbx_description
1 polymer ?
#
loop_
_entity_poly.entity_id
_entity_poly.type
_entity_poly.pdbx_seq_one_letter_code
_entity_poly.pdbx_strand_id
1 'polypeptide(L)'
;MTNAERNASPMIEKHTIGYVQPAERHGKVRDLFTLWFGGNIAPLPIVTGALGVQMFHLNLMWGIVAIVVGQAVGGVLMALHSAQGPQMGIPQMIQSRAQFGSWGALLVTVIAAVMYVGFFASNIVLAGKSVHGIASSVPVPVGIVIGAVGSGLIGIVGYRFIHILNRIGTWVLGIGIAVGFWMILSHVNTADFLTRGGFDFAGWLATVSLSALWQIAFAPYVSDYSRYLPEDVGVASTFWATYLGCTIGSTLAFIFGAVAVLAVPAGMDTMDAVKQATGPLGPLMLVLFLLSVISHNALNLYGAVLAVITSVQTFAYKWIPTAKARAVVSVVIFVACCYAAIGASTNFVGNLVDLVLALLVVLVPWTAINLIDFYVIHKGKYDIQSIFMADGGIYGRFNPQALLAYAMGIVVQIPFMNTPMYAGPIPAHLGGADLSWLVGLLLTSPLYYWLATRDSAYRRRQGGAVSAASFDAIK
;
A
#
# COMPACT_ATOMS: atom_id res chain seq x y z
N MET A 1 4.36 -38.20 10.80
CA MET A 1 4.35 -37.10 9.81
C MET A 1 5.79 -36.95 9.28
N THR A 2 5.96 -37.17 7.99
CA THR A 2 7.27 -37.06 7.33
C THR A 2 7.65 -35.59 7.13
N ASN A 3 8.97 -35.31 7.02
CA ASN A 3 9.46 -33.92 6.75
C ASN A 3 8.91 -33.30 5.47
N ALA A 4 8.35 -34.08 4.55
CA ALA A 4 7.67 -33.62 3.36
C ALA A 4 6.26 -33.00 3.66
N GLU A 5 5.58 -33.52 4.69
CA GLU A 5 4.26 -33.01 5.11
C GLU A 5 4.35 -31.71 5.90
N ARG A 6 5.51 -31.42 6.54
CA ARG A 6 5.77 -30.12 7.22
C ARG A 6 6.02 -28.95 6.25
N ASN A 7 6.41 -29.24 5.01
CA ASN A 7 6.73 -28.21 4.00
C ASN A 7 5.62 -27.92 3.01
N ALA A 8 4.49 -28.62 3.08
CA ALA A 8 3.32 -28.32 2.27
C ALA A 8 2.49 -27.22 2.95
N SER A 9 2.79 -25.97 2.64
CA SER A 9 1.85 -24.87 2.96
C SER A 9 0.47 -25.25 2.42
N PRO A 10 -0.59 -25.22 3.25
CA PRO A 10 -1.93 -25.56 2.76
C PRO A 10 -2.31 -24.64 1.62
N MET A 11 -2.93 -25.19 0.56
CA MET A 11 -3.36 -24.41 -0.64
C MET A 11 -4.34 -23.30 -0.28
N ILE A 12 -5.01 -23.39 0.88
CA ILE A 12 -5.96 -22.40 1.38
C ILE A 12 -5.45 -21.91 2.73
N GLU A 13 -5.35 -20.58 2.88
CA GLU A 13 -4.97 -19.94 4.13
C GLU A 13 -5.94 -20.29 5.27
N LYS A 14 -5.40 -20.83 6.38
CA LYS A 14 -6.18 -21.24 7.54
C LYS A 14 -6.55 -20.06 8.46
N HIS A 15 -5.68 -19.04 8.54
CA HIS A 15 -5.78 -17.93 9.49
C HIS A 15 -6.12 -16.60 8.80
N THR A 16 -7.26 -16.51 8.14
CA THR A 16 -7.68 -15.32 7.35
C THR A 16 -7.45 -13.99 8.09
N ILE A 17 -8.03 -13.87 9.30
CA ILE A 17 -7.86 -12.68 10.17
C ILE A 17 -7.38 -13.06 11.57
N GLY A 18 -7.14 -14.35 11.83
CA GLY A 18 -6.75 -14.89 13.13
C GLY A 18 -5.26 -14.70 13.45
N TYR A 19 -4.92 -15.03 14.68
CA TYR A 19 -3.56 -15.09 15.17
C TYR A 19 -2.80 -16.28 14.57
N VAL A 20 -1.61 -16.03 14.04
CA VAL A 20 -0.69 -17.07 13.56
C VAL A 20 0.18 -17.51 14.72
N GLN A 21 0.01 -18.77 15.16
CA GLN A 21 0.77 -19.29 16.29
C GLN A 21 2.27 -19.38 15.96
N PRO A 22 3.18 -19.21 16.94
CA PRO A 22 4.62 -19.28 16.69
C PRO A 22 5.08 -20.57 15.97
N ALA A 23 4.46 -21.71 16.28
CA ALA A 23 4.75 -23.00 15.65
C ALA A 23 4.32 -23.10 14.17
N GLU A 24 3.41 -22.24 13.72
CA GLU A 24 2.90 -22.20 12.34
C GLU A 24 3.59 -21.13 11.49
N ARG A 25 4.42 -20.29 12.12
CA ARG A 25 5.15 -19.23 11.44
C ARG A 25 6.30 -19.82 10.61
N HIS A 26 6.42 -19.34 9.40
CA HIS A 26 7.37 -19.85 8.41
C HIS A 26 7.81 -18.72 7.47
N GLY A 27 8.80 -19.00 6.63
CA GLY A 27 9.33 -18.03 5.68
C GLY A 27 10.67 -17.47 6.10
N LYS A 28 11.27 -16.72 5.21
CA LYS A 28 12.60 -16.12 5.39
C LYS A 28 12.52 -14.61 5.15
N VAL A 29 13.34 -13.87 5.85
CA VAL A 29 13.42 -12.40 5.71
C VAL A 29 13.60 -11.95 4.25
N ARG A 30 14.43 -12.69 3.48
CA ARG A 30 14.64 -12.41 2.05
C ARG A 30 13.37 -12.50 1.21
N ASP A 31 12.36 -13.26 1.66
CA ASP A 31 11.10 -13.40 0.92
C ASP A 31 10.30 -12.09 0.99
N LEU A 32 10.44 -11.31 2.06
CA LEU A 32 9.88 -9.95 2.15
C LEU A 32 10.53 -9.00 1.15
N PHE A 33 11.87 -9.02 1.04
CA PHE A 33 12.55 -8.21 0.03
C PHE A 33 12.04 -8.51 -1.37
N THR A 34 12.00 -9.79 -1.74
CA THR A 34 11.54 -10.22 -3.07
C THR A 34 10.09 -9.85 -3.32
N LEU A 35 9.22 -10.03 -2.31
CA LEU A 35 7.80 -9.66 -2.38
C LEU A 35 7.63 -8.16 -2.68
N TRP A 36 8.27 -7.31 -1.87
CA TRP A 36 8.09 -5.87 -1.97
C TRP A 36 8.84 -5.26 -3.15
N PHE A 37 10.00 -5.80 -3.53
CA PHE A 37 10.69 -5.38 -4.74
C PHE A 37 9.83 -5.68 -5.99
N GLY A 38 9.37 -6.93 -6.13
CA GLY A 38 8.57 -7.34 -7.28
C GLY A 38 7.19 -6.66 -7.31
N GLY A 39 6.56 -6.51 -6.13
CA GLY A 39 5.27 -5.84 -5.99
C GLY A 39 5.27 -4.38 -6.42
N ASN A 40 6.42 -3.73 -6.39
CA ASN A 40 6.57 -2.35 -6.80
C ASN A 40 7.00 -2.15 -8.27
N ILE A 41 7.41 -3.21 -8.96
CA ILE A 41 7.68 -3.15 -10.39
C ILE A 41 6.40 -3.45 -11.16
N ALA A 42 5.56 -2.43 -11.29
CA ALA A 42 4.22 -2.54 -11.87
C ALA A 42 3.82 -1.25 -12.62
N PRO A 43 2.81 -1.27 -13.48
CA PRO A 43 2.37 -0.10 -14.24
C PRO A 43 1.98 1.10 -13.39
N LEU A 44 1.30 0.88 -12.26
CA LEU A 44 0.79 1.99 -11.44
C LEU A 44 1.92 2.85 -10.83
N PRO A 45 3.00 2.29 -10.24
CA PRO A 45 4.16 3.07 -9.84
C PRO A 45 4.83 3.79 -11.02
N ILE A 46 4.91 3.17 -12.19
CA ILE A 46 5.48 3.77 -13.40
C ILE A 46 4.69 5.03 -13.79
N VAL A 47 3.36 4.95 -13.83
CA VAL A 47 2.50 6.10 -14.10
C VAL A 47 2.66 7.18 -13.03
N THR A 48 2.67 6.79 -11.75
CA THR A 48 2.82 7.76 -10.64
C THR A 48 4.15 8.50 -10.71
N GLY A 49 5.24 7.80 -11.04
CA GLY A 49 6.57 8.42 -11.20
C GLY A 49 6.67 9.38 -12.38
N ALA A 50 5.93 9.12 -13.46
CA ALA A 50 5.87 10.02 -14.62
C ALA A 50 5.25 11.39 -14.28
N LEU A 51 4.40 11.49 -13.26
CA LEU A 51 3.69 12.73 -12.90
C LEU A 51 4.63 13.88 -12.53
N GLY A 52 5.76 13.58 -11.88
CA GLY A 52 6.76 14.59 -11.52
C GLY A 52 7.24 15.40 -12.73
N VAL A 53 7.38 14.74 -13.87
CA VAL A 53 7.82 15.35 -15.12
C VAL A 53 6.64 15.86 -15.96
N GLN A 54 5.59 15.05 -16.11
CA GLN A 54 4.46 15.41 -16.98
C GLN A 54 3.56 16.49 -16.39
N MET A 55 3.28 16.44 -15.10
CA MET A 55 2.30 17.31 -14.44
C MET A 55 2.98 18.48 -13.72
N PHE A 56 4.13 18.23 -13.10
CA PHE A 56 4.84 19.23 -12.30
C PHE A 56 6.05 19.83 -13.02
N HIS A 57 6.28 19.46 -14.28
CA HIS A 57 7.31 20.02 -15.18
C HIS A 57 8.72 20.05 -14.60
N LEU A 58 9.05 19.12 -13.70
CA LEU A 58 10.40 18.94 -13.19
C LEU A 58 11.31 18.40 -14.30
N ASN A 59 12.56 18.84 -14.35
CA ASN A 59 13.55 18.12 -15.13
C ASN A 59 13.87 16.76 -14.49
N LEU A 60 14.50 15.86 -15.24
CA LEU A 60 14.74 14.49 -14.77
C LEU A 60 15.52 14.45 -13.45
N MET A 61 16.52 15.32 -13.28
CA MET A 61 17.37 15.35 -12.08
C MET A 61 16.54 15.66 -10.82
N TRP A 62 15.76 16.75 -10.87
CA TRP A 62 14.90 17.13 -9.74
C TRP A 62 13.77 16.15 -9.51
N GLY A 63 13.25 15.54 -10.59
CA GLY A 63 12.29 14.44 -10.50
C GLY A 63 12.88 13.23 -9.76
N ILE A 64 14.08 12.78 -10.12
CA ILE A 64 14.78 11.68 -9.45
C ILE A 64 15.03 12.00 -7.97
N VAL A 65 15.53 13.20 -7.67
CA VAL A 65 15.78 13.59 -6.26
C VAL A 65 14.50 13.57 -5.46
N ALA A 66 13.39 14.11 -6.00
CA ALA A 66 12.09 14.08 -5.34
C ALA A 66 11.58 12.66 -5.11
N ILE A 67 11.68 11.79 -6.12
CA ILE A 67 11.30 10.38 -6.03
C ILE A 67 12.10 9.69 -4.93
N VAL A 68 13.44 9.79 -4.95
CA VAL A 68 14.31 9.14 -3.96
C VAL A 68 14.02 9.61 -2.55
N VAL A 69 13.87 10.93 -2.34
CA VAL A 69 13.55 11.49 -1.02
C VAL A 69 12.19 10.98 -0.53
N GLY A 70 11.16 11.05 -1.37
CA GLY A 70 9.82 10.60 -0.98
C GLY A 70 9.76 9.11 -0.70
N GLN A 71 10.36 8.28 -1.55
CA GLN A 71 10.42 6.82 -1.36
C GLN A 71 11.21 6.47 -0.08
N ALA A 72 12.32 7.16 0.19
CA ALA A 72 13.12 6.92 1.39
C ALA A 72 12.34 7.25 2.67
N VAL A 73 11.69 8.41 2.71
CA VAL A 73 10.92 8.86 3.90
C VAL A 73 9.68 7.98 4.11
N GLY A 74 8.87 7.77 3.08
CA GLY A 74 7.68 6.93 3.17
C GLY A 74 8.01 5.48 3.47
N GLY A 75 9.11 4.97 2.89
CA GLY A 75 9.62 3.61 3.12
C GLY A 75 9.97 3.33 4.58
N VAL A 76 10.50 4.31 5.32
CA VAL A 76 10.73 4.17 6.77
C VAL A 76 9.41 3.92 7.49
N LEU A 77 8.39 4.72 7.20
CA LEU A 77 7.08 4.58 7.84
C LEU A 77 6.44 3.21 7.53
N MET A 78 6.46 2.79 6.26
CA MET A 78 5.97 1.48 5.86
C MET A 78 6.73 0.33 6.53
N ALA A 79 8.07 0.36 6.52
CA ALA A 79 8.89 -0.71 7.05
C ALA A 79 8.75 -0.88 8.56
N LEU A 80 8.51 0.22 9.30
CA LEU A 80 8.17 0.17 10.71
C LEU A 80 6.85 -0.57 10.97
N HIS A 81 5.84 -0.43 10.12
CA HIS A 81 4.62 -1.24 10.22
C HIS A 81 4.89 -2.73 9.91
N SER A 82 5.72 -3.02 8.90
CA SER A 82 6.09 -4.40 8.58
C SER A 82 6.76 -5.12 9.76
N ALA A 83 7.62 -4.41 10.48
CA ALA A 83 8.37 -4.98 11.61
C ALA A 83 7.47 -5.37 12.80
N GLN A 84 6.22 -4.90 12.85
CA GLN A 84 5.23 -5.28 13.85
C GLN A 84 4.69 -6.70 13.62
N GLY A 85 4.62 -7.15 12.36
CA GLY A 85 3.99 -8.41 11.97
C GLY A 85 4.54 -9.63 12.69
N PRO A 86 5.85 -9.93 12.69
CA PRO A 86 6.43 -11.07 13.38
C PRO A 86 6.21 -11.03 14.89
N GLN A 87 6.13 -9.85 15.49
CA GLN A 87 5.94 -9.69 16.94
C GLN A 87 4.50 -9.96 17.36
N MET A 88 3.53 -9.50 16.57
CA MET A 88 2.11 -9.61 16.92
C MET A 88 1.43 -10.84 16.31
N GLY A 89 1.90 -11.37 15.19
CA GLY A 89 1.29 -12.52 14.50
C GLY A 89 -0.13 -12.31 13.99
N ILE A 90 -0.59 -11.05 13.85
CA ILE A 90 -1.95 -10.68 13.44
C ILE A 90 -1.93 -9.65 12.28
N PRO A 91 -3.02 -9.59 11.48
CA PRO A 91 -3.12 -8.63 10.38
C PRO A 91 -3.06 -7.18 10.84
N GLN A 92 -2.54 -6.28 9.98
CA GLN A 92 -2.33 -4.87 10.31
C GLN A 92 -3.61 -4.16 10.77
N MET A 93 -4.75 -4.36 10.10
CA MET A 93 -5.99 -3.71 10.50
C MET A 93 -6.57 -4.28 11.80
N ILE A 94 -6.29 -5.54 12.13
CA ILE A 94 -6.65 -6.13 13.42
C ILE A 94 -5.80 -5.50 14.54
N GLN A 95 -4.51 -5.19 14.28
CA GLN A 95 -3.66 -4.48 15.24
C GLN A 95 -4.26 -3.12 15.65
N SER A 96 -4.93 -2.43 14.71
CA SER A 96 -5.59 -1.15 15.00
C SER A 96 -6.66 -1.21 16.09
N ARG A 97 -7.17 -2.40 16.42
CA ARG A 97 -8.08 -2.59 17.56
C ARG A 97 -7.41 -2.29 18.90
N ALA A 98 -6.11 -2.49 19.00
CA ALA A 98 -5.36 -2.13 20.21
C ALA A 98 -5.25 -0.61 20.38
N GLN A 99 -5.10 0.14 19.29
CA GLN A 99 -4.98 1.59 19.33
C GLN A 99 -6.35 2.28 19.48
N PHE A 100 -7.33 1.88 18.67
CA PHE A 100 -8.63 2.58 18.54
C PHE A 100 -9.77 1.95 19.32
N GLY A 101 -9.56 0.75 19.87
CA GLY A 101 -10.61 -0.10 20.41
C GLY A 101 -11.28 -0.96 19.35
N SER A 102 -12.04 -2.01 19.77
CA SER A 102 -12.60 -2.99 18.83
C SER A 102 -13.61 -2.39 17.84
N TRP A 103 -14.36 -1.36 18.23
CA TRP A 103 -15.29 -0.61 17.37
C TRP A 103 -14.66 0.61 16.74
N GLY A 104 -13.77 1.30 17.46
CA GLY A 104 -13.06 2.46 16.91
C GLY A 104 -12.19 2.11 15.70
N ALA A 105 -11.61 0.92 15.67
CA ALA A 105 -10.82 0.42 14.53
C ALA A 105 -11.63 0.24 13.23
N LEU A 106 -12.98 0.18 13.32
CA LEU A 106 -13.84 0.11 12.15
C LEU A 106 -13.59 1.28 11.19
N LEU A 107 -13.39 2.48 11.74
CA LEU A 107 -13.09 3.68 10.94
C LEU A 107 -11.90 3.45 10.00
N VAL A 108 -10.77 3.04 10.56
CA VAL A 108 -9.54 2.83 9.78
C VAL A 108 -9.61 1.60 8.88
N THR A 109 -10.37 0.57 9.28
CA THR A 109 -10.59 -0.63 8.46
C THR A 109 -11.43 -0.33 7.22
N VAL A 110 -12.45 0.54 7.34
CA VAL A 110 -13.24 1.00 6.18
C VAL A 110 -12.41 1.84 5.24
N ILE A 111 -11.54 2.72 5.77
CA ILE A 111 -10.60 3.50 4.94
C ILE A 111 -9.65 2.58 4.17
N ALA A 112 -9.13 1.53 4.82
CA ALA A 112 -8.31 0.53 4.15
C ALA A 112 -9.09 -0.22 3.06
N ALA A 113 -10.38 -0.54 3.28
CA ALA A 113 -11.23 -1.14 2.25
C ALA A 113 -11.39 -0.22 1.03
N VAL A 114 -11.64 1.07 1.25
CA VAL A 114 -11.74 2.08 0.17
C VAL A 114 -10.41 2.18 -0.59
N MET A 115 -9.29 2.17 0.11
CA MET A 115 -7.95 2.17 -0.47
C MET A 115 -7.74 0.97 -1.40
N TYR A 116 -8.04 -0.25 -0.95
CA TYR A 116 -7.92 -1.46 -1.77
C TYR A 116 -8.80 -1.41 -3.02
N VAL A 117 -10.05 -0.97 -2.87
CA VAL A 117 -11.00 -0.81 -3.98
C VAL A 117 -10.46 0.22 -4.98
N GLY A 118 -9.96 1.36 -4.50
CA GLY A 118 -9.37 2.39 -5.33
C GLY A 118 -8.15 1.91 -6.12
N PHE A 119 -7.22 1.21 -5.47
CA PHE A 119 -6.06 0.65 -6.17
C PHE A 119 -6.43 -0.50 -7.11
N PHE A 120 -7.40 -1.35 -6.73
CA PHE A 120 -7.92 -2.36 -7.64
C PHE A 120 -8.48 -1.72 -8.92
N ALA A 121 -9.35 -0.72 -8.78
CA ALA A 121 -9.94 0.00 -9.91
C ALA A 121 -8.87 0.69 -10.77
N SER A 122 -7.90 1.37 -10.15
CA SER A 122 -6.80 2.03 -10.87
C SER A 122 -5.94 1.04 -11.67
N ASN A 123 -5.62 -0.10 -11.08
CA ASN A 123 -4.83 -1.14 -11.74
C ASN A 123 -5.55 -1.75 -12.96
N ILE A 124 -6.87 -2.03 -12.85
CA ILE A 124 -7.59 -2.58 -14.02
C ILE A 124 -7.77 -1.57 -15.16
N VAL A 125 -7.76 -0.25 -14.87
CA VAL A 125 -7.67 0.76 -15.95
C VAL A 125 -6.36 0.60 -16.72
N LEU A 126 -5.24 0.43 -16.01
CA LEU A 126 -3.93 0.21 -16.65
C LEU A 126 -3.86 -1.13 -17.39
N ALA A 127 -4.54 -2.18 -16.90
CA ALA A 127 -4.71 -3.41 -17.67
C ALA A 127 -5.46 -3.12 -18.97
N GLY A 128 -6.53 -2.33 -18.92
CA GLY A 128 -7.30 -1.92 -20.09
C GLY A 128 -6.46 -1.17 -21.12
N LYS A 129 -5.67 -0.20 -20.66
CA LYS A 129 -4.73 0.55 -21.52
C LYS A 129 -3.65 -0.37 -22.09
N SER A 130 -3.13 -1.31 -21.31
CA SER A 130 -2.14 -2.28 -21.79
C SER A 130 -2.72 -3.18 -22.89
N VAL A 131 -3.93 -3.71 -22.71
CA VAL A 131 -4.62 -4.53 -23.72
C VAL A 131 -4.86 -3.73 -25.00
N HIS A 132 -5.36 -2.50 -24.89
CA HIS A 132 -5.55 -1.61 -26.04
C HIS A 132 -4.23 -1.29 -26.74
N GLY A 133 -3.17 -1.04 -25.99
CA GLY A 133 -1.84 -0.80 -26.52
C GLY A 133 -1.24 -2.01 -27.26
N ILE A 134 -1.56 -3.25 -26.84
CA ILE A 134 -1.17 -4.49 -27.53
C ILE A 134 -2.02 -4.70 -28.79
N ALA A 135 -3.33 -4.52 -28.66
CA ALA A 135 -4.33 -4.75 -29.72
C ALA A 135 -5.30 -3.56 -29.78
N SER A 136 -5.00 -2.59 -30.64
CA SER A 136 -5.76 -1.34 -30.75
C SER A 136 -7.24 -1.53 -31.17
N SER A 137 -7.58 -2.67 -31.74
CA SER A 137 -8.97 -3.07 -32.03
C SER A 137 -9.79 -3.37 -30.78
N VAL A 138 -9.16 -3.62 -29.63
CA VAL A 138 -9.84 -3.88 -28.35
C VAL A 138 -10.03 -2.55 -27.60
N PRO A 139 -11.28 -2.10 -27.37
CA PRO A 139 -11.51 -0.86 -26.60
C PRO A 139 -11.03 -0.97 -25.15
N VAL A 140 -10.57 0.14 -24.55
CA VAL A 140 -10.10 0.18 -23.16
C VAL A 140 -11.10 -0.44 -22.17
N PRO A 141 -12.43 -0.16 -22.22
CA PRO A 141 -13.40 -0.79 -21.32
C PRO A 141 -13.41 -2.34 -21.38
N VAL A 142 -13.24 -2.91 -22.57
CA VAL A 142 -13.15 -4.36 -22.74
C VAL A 142 -11.85 -4.89 -22.10
N GLY A 143 -10.74 -4.20 -22.31
CA GLY A 143 -9.46 -4.52 -21.70
C GLY A 143 -9.52 -4.42 -20.16
N ILE A 144 -10.26 -3.46 -19.58
CA ILE A 144 -10.53 -3.36 -18.15
C ILE A 144 -11.19 -4.65 -17.63
N VAL A 145 -12.23 -5.12 -18.32
CA VAL A 145 -12.93 -6.36 -17.94
C VAL A 145 -11.99 -7.57 -18.03
N ILE A 146 -11.16 -7.65 -19.10
CA ILE A 146 -10.17 -8.73 -19.26
C ILE A 146 -9.19 -8.74 -18.07
N GLY A 147 -8.61 -7.59 -17.71
CA GLY A 147 -7.70 -7.46 -16.58
C GLY A 147 -8.37 -7.80 -15.25
N ALA A 148 -9.60 -7.36 -15.06
CA ALA A 148 -10.37 -7.64 -13.84
C ALA A 148 -10.69 -9.14 -13.72
N VAL A 149 -11.17 -9.78 -14.78
CA VAL A 149 -11.46 -11.23 -14.80
C VAL A 149 -10.19 -12.04 -14.55
N GLY A 150 -9.08 -11.68 -15.21
CA GLY A 150 -7.78 -12.31 -14.95
C GLY A 150 -7.36 -12.23 -13.48
N SER A 151 -7.50 -11.05 -12.86
CA SER A 151 -7.20 -10.84 -11.43
C SER A 151 -8.13 -11.65 -10.51
N GLY A 152 -9.42 -11.68 -10.83
CA GLY A 152 -10.42 -12.46 -10.09
C GLY A 152 -10.16 -13.97 -10.15
N LEU A 153 -9.85 -14.50 -11.33
CA LEU A 153 -9.52 -15.92 -11.52
C LEU A 153 -8.28 -16.32 -10.71
N ILE A 154 -7.22 -15.50 -10.74
CA ILE A 154 -6.01 -15.75 -9.95
C ILE A 154 -6.32 -15.68 -8.44
N GLY A 155 -7.14 -14.72 -8.02
CA GLY A 155 -7.58 -14.61 -6.63
C GLY A 155 -8.36 -15.83 -6.13
N ILE A 156 -9.16 -16.47 -7.01
CA ILE A 156 -9.92 -17.69 -6.70
C ILE A 156 -9.05 -18.94 -6.69
N VAL A 157 -8.12 -19.08 -7.66
CA VAL A 157 -7.22 -20.25 -7.78
C VAL A 157 -6.30 -20.39 -6.56
N GLY A 158 -6.03 -19.30 -5.85
CA GLY A 158 -5.53 -19.34 -4.51
C GLY A 158 -4.10 -18.81 -4.32
N TYR A 159 -3.82 -18.57 -3.06
CA TYR A 159 -2.62 -17.96 -2.50
C TYR A 159 -1.28 -18.54 -3.03
N ARG A 160 -1.18 -19.86 -3.19
CA ARG A 160 0.04 -20.52 -3.69
C ARG A 160 0.37 -20.10 -5.12
N PHE A 161 -0.64 -20.00 -5.99
CA PHE A 161 -0.44 -19.60 -7.39
C PHE A 161 0.00 -18.15 -7.51
N ILE A 162 -0.58 -17.26 -6.68
CA ILE A 162 -0.17 -15.86 -6.58
C ILE A 162 1.31 -15.75 -6.20
N HIS A 163 1.78 -16.53 -5.23
CA HIS A 163 3.20 -16.52 -4.81
C HIS A 163 4.16 -16.99 -5.90
N ILE A 164 3.78 -18.03 -6.66
CA ILE A 164 4.58 -18.52 -7.78
C ILE A 164 4.67 -17.45 -8.87
N LEU A 165 3.54 -16.86 -9.26
CA LEU A 165 3.49 -15.80 -10.25
C LEU A 165 4.28 -14.57 -9.81
N ASN A 166 4.15 -14.16 -8.56
CA ASN A 166 4.90 -13.02 -8.03
C ASN A 166 6.40 -13.28 -8.00
N ARG A 167 6.84 -14.48 -7.63
CA ARG A 167 8.27 -14.83 -7.63
C ARG A 167 8.87 -14.81 -9.03
N ILE A 168 8.21 -15.43 -10.01
CA ILE A 168 8.64 -15.42 -11.40
C ILE A 168 8.52 -14.01 -11.97
N GLY A 169 7.40 -13.36 -11.73
CA GLY A 169 7.09 -12.00 -12.19
C GLY A 169 8.13 -10.98 -11.73
N THR A 170 8.61 -11.07 -10.49
CA THR A 170 9.64 -10.20 -9.94
C THR A 170 10.90 -10.19 -10.82
N TRP A 171 11.40 -11.35 -11.19
CA TRP A 171 12.59 -11.45 -12.04
C TRP A 171 12.32 -11.01 -13.47
N VAL A 172 11.22 -11.46 -14.05
CA VAL A 172 10.86 -11.14 -15.43
C VAL A 172 10.60 -9.65 -15.61
N LEU A 173 9.87 -9.04 -14.66
CA LEU A 173 9.59 -7.60 -14.66
C LEU A 173 10.85 -6.77 -14.37
N GLY A 174 11.68 -7.21 -13.41
CA GLY A 174 12.95 -6.55 -13.12
C GLY A 174 13.88 -6.51 -14.33
N ILE A 175 14.02 -7.64 -15.02
CA ILE A 175 14.78 -7.73 -16.29
C ILE A 175 14.10 -6.86 -17.35
N GLY A 176 12.78 -6.90 -17.48
CA GLY A 176 12.03 -6.08 -18.42
C GLY A 176 12.29 -4.59 -18.24
N ILE A 177 12.23 -4.09 -17.01
CA ILE A 177 12.56 -2.69 -16.68
C ILE A 177 14.02 -2.36 -17.01
N ALA A 178 14.97 -3.23 -16.66
CA ALA A 178 16.39 -3.02 -16.97
C ALA A 178 16.64 -2.95 -18.49
N VAL A 179 16.05 -3.86 -19.26
CA VAL A 179 16.10 -3.84 -20.72
C VAL A 179 15.39 -2.61 -21.28
N GLY A 180 14.23 -2.23 -20.73
CA GLY A 180 13.51 -1.02 -21.10
C GLY A 180 14.36 0.25 -20.90
N PHE A 181 15.02 0.39 -19.73
CA PHE A 181 15.97 1.47 -19.50
C PHE A 181 17.10 1.48 -20.54
N TRP A 182 17.71 0.32 -20.78
CA TRP A 182 18.77 0.21 -21.78
C TRP A 182 18.29 0.64 -23.18
N MET A 183 17.12 0.19 -23.60
CA MET A 183 16.53 0.55 -24.89
C MET A 183 16.31 2.06 -24.99
N ILE A 184 15.70 2.68 -23.99
CA ILE A 184 15.43 4.11 -24.00
C ILE A 184 16.75 4.91 -24.03
N LEU A 185 17.64 4.62 -23.08
CA LEU A 185 18.88 5.39 -22.90
C LEU A 185 19.89 5.21 -24.05
N SER A 186 19.83 4.11 -24.81
CA SER A 186 20.70 3.89 -25.97
C SER A 186 20.25 4.66 -27.24
N HIS A 187 19.00 5.15 -27.29
CA HIS A 187 18.46 5.80 -28.49
C HIS A 187 18.12 7.29 -28.29
N VAL A 188 18.23 7.81 -27.08
CA VAL A 188 17.85 9.19 -26.74
C VAL A 188 19.07 9.97 -26.21
N ASN A 189 19.14 11.23 -26.57
CA ASN A 189 20.12 12.14 -25.98
C ASN A 189 19.72 12.48 -24.56
N THR A 190 20.36 11.85 -23.58
CA THR A 190 20.03 12.02 -22.15
C THR A 190 20.29 13.45 -21.64
N ALA A 191 21.13 14.24 -22.31
CA ALA A 191 21.35 15.65 -21.97
C ALA A 191 20.07 16.47 -22.11
N ASP A 192 19.18 16.14 -23.06
CA ASP A 192 17.88 16.80 -23.24
C ASP A 192 16.96 16.60 -22.05
N PHE A 193 17.07 15.47 -21.35
CA PHE A 193 16.24 15.18 -20.16
C PHE A 193 16.57 16.08 -18.97
N LEU A 194 17.79 16.58 -18.89
CA LEU A 194 18.26 17.48 -17.85
C LEU A 194 17.86 18.95 -18.14
N THR A 195 17.60 19.26 -19.39
CA THR A 195 17.26 20.63 -19.85
C THR A 195 15.76 20.85 -20.03
N ARG A 196 14.97 19.78 -20.26
CA ARG A 196 13.51 19.86 -20.35
C ARG A 196 12.90 20.03 -18.96
N GLY A 197 12.10 21.09 -18.76
CA GLY A 197 11.56 21.46 -17.47
C GLY A 197 12.56 22.21 -16.60
N GLY A 198 12.32 22.25 -15.29
CA GLY A 198 13.15 23.01 -14.37
C GLY A 198 13.01 22.52 -12.92
N PHE A 199 13.30 23.42 -12.00
CA PHE A 199 12.99 23.27 -10.60
C PHE A 199 11.82 24.18 -10.25
N ASP A 200 10.77 23.60 -9.71
CA ASP A 200 9.68 24.28 -9.02
C ASP A 200 9.50 23.63 -7.66
N PHE A 201 9.54 24.43 -6.59
CA PHE A 201 9.50 23.88 -5.23
C PHE A 201 8.17 23.16 -4.93
N ALA A 202 7.04 23.71 -5.39
CA ALA A 202 5.74 23.10 -5.16
C ALA A 202 5.60 21.77 -5.92
N GLY A 203 6.02 21.73 -7.19
CA GLY A 203 6.02 20.50 -7.99
C GLY A 203 7.02 19.47 -7.46
N TRP A 204 8.18 19.91 -6.98
CA TRP A 204 9.16 19.03 -6.34
C TRP A 204 8.58 18.40 -5.06
N LEU A 205 7.96 19.20 -4.19
CA LEU A 205 7.34 18.71 -2.96
C LEU A 205 6.12 17.82 -3.26
N ALA A 206 5.31 18.14 -4.27
CA ALA A 206 4.22 17.28 -4.72
C ALA A 206 4.73 15.91 -5.18
N THR A 207 5.84 15.86 -5.90
CA THR A 207 6.49 14.60 -6.32
C THR A 207 7.04 13.83 -5.12
N VAL A 208 7.64 14.51 -4.13
CA VAL A 208 8.05 13.91 -2.85
C VAL A 208 6.83 13.32 -2.13
N SER A 209 5.74 14.08 -2.04
CA SER A 209 4.51 13.67 -1.37
C SER A 209 3.88 12.43 -2.01
N LEU A 210 3.75 12.41 -3.34
CA LEU A 210 3.25 11.24 -4.09
C LEU A 210 4.13 10.01 -3.88
N SER A 211 5.46 10.21 -3.87
CA SER A 211 6.43 9.13 -3.66
C SER A 211 6.40 8.60 -2.23
N ALA A 212 6.28 9.47 -1.23
CA ALA A 212 6.15 9.08 0.17
C ALA A 212 4.83 8.36 0.44
N LEU A 213 3.72 8.87 -0.13
CA LEU A 213 2.43 8.25 0.00
C LEU A 213 2.39 6.87 -0.65
N TRP A 214 3.07 6.69 -1.79
CA TRP A 214 3.17 5.37 -2.40
C TRP A 214 3.57 4.30 -1.38
N GLN A 215 4.56 4.61 -0.54
CA GLN A 215 5.01 3.73 0.54
C GLN A 215 3.99 3.63 1.69
N ILE A 216 3.46 4.76 2.14
CA ILE A 216 2.49 4.82 3.25
C ILE A 216 1.22 4.03 2.91
N ALA A 217 0.81 3.99 1.64
CA ALA A 217 -0.34 3.24 1.19
C ALA A 217 -0.19 1.71 1.35
N PHE A 218 1.02 1.18 1.52
CA PHE A 218 1.23 -0.22 1.88
C PHE A 218 1.14 -0.48 3.39
N ALA A 219 1.27 0.54 4.24
CA ALA A 219 1.25 0.39 5.70
C ALA A 219 0.00 -0.36 6.23
N PRO A 220 -1.23 -0.14 5.71
CA PRO A 220 -2.43 -0.83 6.19
C PRO A 220 -2.43 -2.35 6.03
N TYR A 221 -1.51 -2.93 5.29
CA TYR A 221 -1.48 -4.37 5.05
C TYR A 221 -0.08 -5.01 5.02
N VAL A 222 0.95 -4.23 5.29
CA VAL A 222 2.33 -4.75 5.22
C VAL A 222 2.59 -5.86 6.25
N SER A 223 1.98 -5.78 7.43
CA SER A 223 2.06 -6.84 8.45
C SER A 223 1.29 -8.10 8.07
N ASP A 224 0.33 -8.04 7.16
CA ASP A 224 -0.42 -9.20 6.71
C ASP A 224 0.50 -10.26 6.10
N TYR A 225 1.62 -9.83 5.52
CA TYR A 225 2.65 -10.70 4.95
C TYR A 225 3.75 -11.04 5.95
N SER A 226 4.24 -10.07 6.72
CA SER A 226 5.34 -10.28 7.65
C SER A 226 4.93 -11.07 8.90
N ARG A 227 3.65 -11.14 9.27
CA ARG A 227 3.15 -11.90 10.42
C ARG A 227 3.41 -13.41 10.38
N TYR A 228 3.72 -13.93 9.20
CA TYR A 228 4.08 -15.34 9.02
C TYR A 228 5.55 -15.64 9.30
N LEU A 229 6.39 -14.60 9.44
CA LEU A 229 7.78 -14.81 9.81
C LEU A 229 7.91 -15.22 11.29
N PRO A 230 8.90 -16.07 11.61
CA PRO A 230 9.25 -16.36 13.00
C PRO A 230 9.56 -15.08 13.79
N GLU A 231 9.26 -15.09 15.07
CA GLU A 231 9.46 -13.90 15.93
C GLU A 231 10.96 -13.57 16.11
N ASP A 232 11.80 -14.60 16.10
CA ASP A 232 13.25 -14.51 16.26
C ASP A 232 13.99 -13.86 15.10
N VAL A 233 13.34 -13.64 13.95
CA VAL A 233 13.96 -12.87 12.83
C VAL A 233 14.27 -11.43 13.21
N GLY A 234 13.60 -10.90 14.23
CA GLY A 234 13.85 -9.58 14.81
C GLY A 234 13.31 -8.41 13.99
N VAL A 235 13.15 -7.29 14.68
CA VAL A 235 12.60 -6.03 14.13
C VAL A 235 13.47 -5.49 12.99
N ALA A 236 14.80 -5.43 13.22
CA ALA A 236 15.73 -4.81 12.28
C ALA A 236 15.79 -5.56 10.94
N SER A 237 15.84 -6.88 10.97
CA SER A 237 15.89 -7.69 9.74
C SER A 237 14.61 -7.55 8.92
N THR A 238 13.45 -7.57 9.58
CA THR A 238 12.15 -7.37 8.93
C THR A 238 12.04 -5.96 8.35
N PHE A 239 12.46 -4.95 9.12
CA PHE A 239 12.50 -3.56 8.67
C PHE A 239 13.34 -3.40 7.40
N TRP A 240 14.61 -3.81 7.42
CA TRP A 240 15.51 -3.59 6.31
C TRP A 240 15.13 -4.36 5.05
N ALA A 241 14.63 -5.60 5.19
CA ALA A 241 14.17 -6.37 4.03
C ALA A 241 12.96 -5.69 3.35
N THR A 242 12.00 -5.22 4.14
CA THR A 242 10.82 -4.51 3.61
C THR A 242 11.23 -3.15 3.03
N TYR A 243 12.01 -2.36 3.78
CA TYR A 243 12.47 -1.05 3.37
C TYR A 243 13.22 -1.08 2.03
N LEU A 244 14.25 -1.92 1.94
CA LEU A 244 15.06 -2.00 0.72
C LEU A 244 14.26 -2.57 -0.45
N GLY A 245 13.47 -3.62 -0.22
CA GLY A 245 12.64 -4.20 -1.28
C GLY A 245 11.66 -3.18 -1.86
N CYS A 246 10.91 -2.51 -1.00
CA CYS A 246 9.89 -1.56 -1.41
C CYS A 246 10.52 -0.29 -2.02
N THR A 247 11.47 0.33 -1.32
CA THR A 247 12.09 1.60 -1.73
C THR A 247 12.84 1.44 -3.05
N ILE A 248 13.64 0.39 -3.23
CA ILE A 248 14.39 0.17 -4.48
C ILE A 248 13.42 -0.13 -5.63
N GLY A 249 12.46 -1.05 -5.41
CA GLY A 249 11.51 -1.46 -6.45
C GLY A 249 10.69 -0.28 -6.97
N SER A 250 10.08 0.48 -6.06
CA SER A 250 9.27 1.64 -6.44
C SER A 250 10.10 2.78 -7.02
N THR A 251 11.28 3.07 -6.49
CA THR A 251 12.19 4.09 -7.06
C THR A 251 12.53 3.77 -8.52
N LEU A 252 12.89 2.52 -8.81
CA LEU A 252 13.19 2.09 -10.19
C LEU A 252 11.97 2.24 -11.10
N ALA A 253 10.79 1.84 -10.65
CA ALA A 253 9.56 1.95 -11.43
C ALA A 253 9.17 3.42 -11.69
N PHE A 254 9.27 4.28 -10.67
CA PHE A 254 8.98 5.72 -10.78
C PHE A 254 9.94 6.40 -11.76
N ILE A 255 11.25 6.16 -11.63
CA ILE A 255 12.26 6.72 -12.54
C ILE A 255 12.04 6.19 -13.96
N PHE A 256 11.70 4.92 -14.13
CA PHE A 256 11.39 4.36 -15.44
C PHE A 256 10.23 5.09 -16.12
N GLY A 257 9.15 5.38 -15.37
CA GLY A 257 8.04 6.17 -15.87
C GLY A 257 8.45 7.58 -16.29
N ALA A 258 9.21 8.28 -15.45
CA ALA A 258 9.72 9.61 -15.76
C ALA A 258 10.61 9.63 -17.02
N VAL A 259 11.49 8.66 -17.16
CA VAL A 259 12.38 8.52 -18.33
C VAL A 259 11.58 8.18 -19.60
N ALA A 260 10.59 7.28 -19.51
CA ALA A 260 9.78 6.87 -20.65
C ALA A 260 8.99 8.04 -21.26
N VAL A 261 8.38 8.89 -20.41
CA VAL A 261 7.59 10.04 -20.88
C VAL A 261 8.47 11.18 -21.42
N LEU A 262 9.72 11.32 -20.96
CA LEU A 262 10.67 12.28 -21.53
C LEU A 262 11.20 11.83 -22.88
N ALA A 263 11.22 10.54 -23.16
CA ALA A 263 11.73 9.96 -24.40
C ALA A 263 10.76 10.09 -25.60
N VAL A 264 9.54 10.55 -25.36
CA VAL A 264 8.48 10.68 -26.38
C VAL A 264 7.92 12.11 -26.41
N PRO A 265 7.09 12.46 -27.42
CA PRO A 265 6.42 13.76 -27.46
C PRO A 265 5.57 14.02 -26.21
N ALA A 266 5.57 15.27 -25.73
CA ALA A 266 4.81 15.68 -24.56
C ALA A 266 3.31 15.43 -24.72
N GLY A 267 2.63 15.08 -23.60
CA GLY A 267 1.19 14.85 -23.55
C GLY A 267 0.74 13.42 -23.91
N MET A 268 1.67 12.52 -24.22
CA MET A 268 1.35 11.12 -24.48
C MET A 268 0.98 10.41 -23.17
N ASP A 269 -0.01 9.50 -23.24
CA ASP A 269 -0.32 8.61 -22.09
C ASP A 269 0.90 7.77 -21.70
N THR A 270 1.09 7.54 -20.41
CA THR A 270 2.31 6.89 -19.91
C THR A 270 2.46 5.45 -20.45
N MET A 271 1.37 4.69 -20.65
CA MET A 271 1.49 3.34 -21.20
C MET A 271 1.87 3.36 -22.69
N ASP A 272 1.35 4.31 -23.44
CA ASP A 272 1.74 4.53 -24.83
C ASP A 272 3.17 5.05 -24.93
N ALA A 273 3.56 5.93 -24.00
CA ALA A 273 4.93 6.41 -23.89
C ALA A 273 5.94 5.27 -23.65
N VAL A 274 5.64 4.37 -22.71
CA VAL A 274 6.47 3.18 -22.49
C VAL A 274 6.55 2.31 -23.74
N LYS A 275 5.41 2.04 -24.39
CA LYS A 275 5.37 1.26 -25.64
C LYS A 275 6.25 1.89 -26.72
N GLN A 276 6.14 3.20 -26.95
CA GLN A 276 6.88 3.91 -27.98
C GLN A 276 8.37 4.02 -27.64
N ALA A 277 8.69 4.39 -26.39
CA ALA A 277 10.07 4.59 -25.96
C ALA A 277 10.90 3.31 -25.96
N THR A 278 10.27 2.15 -25.72
CA THR A 278 10.94 0.84 -25.77
C THR A 278 10.93 0.19 -27.17
N GLY A 279 10.37 0.87 -28.18
CA GLY A 279 10.44 0.48 -29.59
C GLY A 279 9.91 -0.94 -29.84
N PRO A 280 10.69 -1.83 -30.48
CA PRO A 280 10.23 -3.19 -30.82
C PRO A 280 9.80 -4.03 -29.62
N LEU A 281 10.29 -3.74 -28.42
CA LEU A 281 9.92 -4.42 -27.17
C LEU A 281 8.66 -3.84 -26.53
N GLY A 282 8.11 -2.75 -27.03
CA GLY A 282 6.94 -2.07 -26.47
C GLY A 282 5.73 -2.99 -26.23
N PRO A 283 5.29 -3.79 -27.22
CA PRO A 283 4.20 -4.74 -26.99
C PRO A 283 4.52 -5.78 -25.90
N LEU A 284 5.76 -6.27 -25.85
CA LEU A 284 6.19 -7.21 -24.80
C LEU A 284 6.14 -6.56 -23.42
N MET A 285 6.59 -5.28 -23.29
CA MET A 285 6.49 -4.53 -22.04
C MET A 285 5.03 -4.43 -21.56
N LEU A 286 4.09 -4.13 -22.46
CA LEU A 286 2.67 -4.06 -22.13
C LEU A 286 2.10 -5.43 -21.70
N VAL A 287 2.55 -6.53 -22.31
CA VAL A 287 2.17 -7.90 -21.88
C VAL A 287 2.68 -8.17 -20.47
N LEU A 288 3.95 -7.84 -20.17
CA LEU A 288 4.52 -8.01 -18.84
C LEU A 288 3.77 -7.15 -17.81
N PHE A 289 3.39 -5.94 -18.15
CA PHE A 289 2.61 -5.06 -17.30
C PHE A 289 1.18 -5.59 -17.05
N LEU A 290 0.53 -6.12 -18.09
CA LEU A 290 -0.78 -6.77 -17.94
C LEU A 290 -0.71 -7.95 -16.96
N LEU A 291 0.31 -8.82 -17.10
CA LEU A 291 0.52 -9.95 -16.21
C LEU A 291 0.83 -9.49 -14.77
N SER A 292 1.62 -8.41 -14.64
CA SER A 292 1.90 -7.79 -13.33
C SER A 292 0.62 -7.29 -12.67
N VAL A 293 -0.20 -6.53 -13.40
CA VAL A 293 -1.49 -6.04 -12.89
C VAL A 293 -2.38 -7.20 -12.44
N ILE A 294 -2.54 -8.21 -13.28
CA ILE A 294 -3.40 -9.37 -12.98
C ILE A 294 -2.95 -10.05 -11.67
N SER A 295 -1.64 -10.23 -11.49
CA SER A 295 -1.08 -10.88 -10.30
C SER A 295 -1.23 -10.03 -9.03
N HIS A 296 -0.86 -8.75 -9.09
CA HIS A 296 -0.92 -7.85 -7.93
C HIS A 296 -2.34 -7.48 -7.52
N ASN A 297 -3.21 -7.35 -8.50
CA ASN A 297 -4.59 -6.97 -8.24
C ASN A 297 -5.40 -8.06 -7.52
N ALA A 298 -5.00 -9.32 -7.67
CA ALA A 298 -5.55 -10.39 -6.85
C ALA A 298 -5.31 -10.16 -5.35
N LEU A 299 -4.18 -9.54 -4.96
CA LEU A 299 -3.88 -9.17 -3.57
C LEU A 299 -4.76 -8.00 -3.10
N ASN A 300 -5.00 -7.00 -3.96
CA ASN A 300 -5.91 -5.89 -3.63
C ASN A 300 -7.35 -6.38 -3.41
N LEU A 301 -7.85 -7.28 -4.26
CA LEU A 301 -9.16 -7.88 -4.05
C LEU A 301 -9.24 -8.67 -2.74
N TYR A 302 -8.21 -9.47 -2.46
CA TYR A 302 -8.13 -10.22 -1.21
C TYR A 302 -8.14 -9.29 0.00
N GLY A 303 -7.32 -8.24 0.02
CA GLY A 303 -7.27 -7.23 1.09
C GLY A 303 -8.61 -6.50 1.28
N ALA A 304 -9.28 -6.10 0.19
CA ALA A 304 -10.60 -5.49 0.24
C ALA A 304 -11.64 -6.41 0.86
N VAL A 305 -11.66 -7.68 0.46
CA VAL A 305 -12.57 -8.70 1.02
C VAL A 305 -12.33 -8.89 2.52
N LEU A 306 -11.05 -8.98 2.94
CA LEU A 306 -10.71 -9.10 4.35
C LEU A 306 -11.15 -7.89 5.17
N ALA A 307 -10.93 -6.68 4.66
CA ALA A 307 -11.32 -5.44 5.32
C ALA A 307 -12.85 -5.35 5.47
N VAL A 308 -13.61 -5.70 4.42
CA VAL A 308 -15.08 -5.75 4.48
C VAL A 308 -15.57 -6.80 5.49
N ILE A 309 -15.02 -8.01 5.45
CA ILE A 309 -15.37 -9.08 6.40
C ILE A 309 -15.05 -8.66 7.83
N THR A 310 -13.88 -8.08 8.08
CA THR A 310 -13.49 -7.57 9.40
C THR A 310 -14.46 -6.50 9.89
N SER A 311 -14.88 -5.61 8.99
CA SER A 311 -15.88 -4.58 9.30
C SER A 311 -17.23 -5.20 9.69
N VAL A 312 -17.73 -6.18 8.92
CA VAL A 312 -18.98 -6.88 9.23
C VAL A 312 -18.88 -7.64 10.55
N GLN A 313 -17.75 -8.29 10.84
CA GLN A 313 -17.55 -9.00 12.11
C GLN A 313 -17.53 -8.07 13.32
N THR A 314 -17.23 -6.79 13.17
CA THR A 314 -17.36 -5.84 14.27
C THR A 314 -18.80 -5.73 14.75
N PHE A 315 -19.79 -5.82 13.86
CA PHE A 315 -21.23 -5.83 14.18
C PHE A 315 -21.75 -7.22 14.51
N ALA A 316 -21.25 -8.25 13.86
CA ALA A 316 -21.70 -9.63 13.96
C ALA A 316 -20.57 -10.53 14.49
N TYR A 317 -20.11 -10.28 15.71
CA TYR A 317 -18.92 -10.90 16.29
C TYR A 317 -18.92 -12.44 16.23
N LYS A 318 -20.08 -13.08 16.44
CA LYS A 318 -20.22 -14.54 16.39
C LYS A 318 -20.27 -15.12 14.96
N TRP A 319 -20.33 -14.24 13.95
CA TRP A 319 -20.42 -14.69 12.57
C TRP A 319 -19.05 -15.18 12.08
N ILE A 320 -19.01 -16.43 11.64
CA ILE A 320 -17.83 -17.02 11.01
C ILE A 320 -18.03 -16.94 9.48
N PRO A 321 -17.20 -16.16 8.76
CA PRO A 321 -17.36 -16.00 7.32
C PRO A 321 -17.10 -17.32 6.59
N THR A 322 -18.11 -17.80 5.87
CA THR A 322 -18.00 -18.99 5.03
C THR A 322 -17.31 -18.68 3.71
N ALA A 323 -16.84 -19.71 2.98
CA ALA A 323 -16.30 -19.54 1.64
C ALA A 323 -17.31 -18.88 0.67
N LYS A 324 -18.62 -19.19 0.84
CA LYS A 324 -19.70 -18.55 0.06
C LYS A 324 -19.80 -17.06 0.35
N ALA A 325 -19.76 -16.66 1.63
CA ALA A 325 -19.80 -15.24 1.99
C ALA A 325 -18.60 -14.47 1.41
N ARG A 326 -17.40 -15.05 1.47
CA ARG A 326 -16.20 -14.47 0.84
C ARG A 326 -16.37 -14.32 -0.68
N ALA A 327 -16.88 -15.34 -1.35
CA ALA A 327 -17.15 -15.30 -2.78
C ALA A 327 -18.14 -14.19 -3.16
N VAL A 328 -19.25 -14.06 -2.41
CA VAL A 328 -20.25 -13.00 -2.64
C VAL A 328 -19.62 -11.61 -2.47
N VAL A 329 -18.89 -11.38 -1.37
CA VAL A 329 -18.20 -10.09 -1.14
C VAL A 329 -17.20 -9.80 -2.26
N SER A 330 -16.43 -10.82 -2.70
CA SER A 330 -15.48 -10.68 -3.81
C SER A 330 -16.17 -10.27 -5.10
N VAL A 331 -17.29 -10.89 -5.44
CA VAL A 331 -18.07 -10.57 -6.66
C VAL A 331 -18.63 -9.15 -6.59
N VAL A 332 -19.18 -8.75 -5.45
CA VAL A 332 -19.71 -7.38 -5.26
C VAL A 332 -18.61 -6.33 -5.44
N ILE A 333 -17.45 -6.53 -4.79
CA ILE A 333 -16.30 -5.62 -4.92
C ILE A 333 -15.81 -5.60 -6.38
N PHE A 334 -15.67 -6.75 -7.01
CA PHE A 334 -15.26 -6.89 -8.40
C PHE A 334 -16.17 -6.07 -9.34
N VAL A 335 -17.48 -6.24 -9.24
CA VAL A 335 -18.45 -5.52 -10.10
C VAL A 335 -18.38 -4.02 -9.84
N ALA A 336 -18.33 -3.60 -8.57
CA ALA A 336 -18.22 -2.19 -8.19
C ALA A 336 -16.91 -1.57 -8.75
N CYS A 337 -15.79 -2.27 -8.65
CA CYS A 337 -14.51 -1.81 -9.18
C CYS A 337 -14.51 -1.71 -10.71
N CYS A 338 -15.09 -2.68 -11.42
CA CYS A 338 -15.23 -2.63 -12.89
C CYS A 338 -16.04 -1.40 -13.32
N TYR A 339 -17.16 -1.16 -12.64
CA TYR A 339 -18.01 0.00 -12.91
C TYR A 339 -17.26 1.32 -12.67
N ALA A 340 -16.60 1.45 -11.53
CA ALA A 340 -15.81 2.63 -11.18
C ALA A 340 -14.64 2.84 -12.17
N ALA A 341 -13.92 1.78 -12.53
CA ALA A 341 -12.78 1.85 -13.44
C ALA A 341 -13.17 2.29 -14.85
N ILE A 342 -14.28 1.77 -15.36
CA ILE A 342 -14.80 2.16 -16.70
C ILE A 342 -15.17 3.66 -16.68
N GLY A 343 -15.87 4.13 -15.65
CA GLY A 343 -16.23 5.54 -15.49
C GLY A 343 -15.03 6.47 -15.30
N ALA A 344 -14.00 5.99 -14.60
CA ALA A 344 -12.79 6.77 -14.29
C ALA A 344 -11.74 6.75 -15.41
N SER A 345 -11.88 5.87 -16.41
CA SER A 345 -10.84 5.61 -17.42
C SER A 345 -10.49 6.82 -18.30
N THR A 346 -11.43 7.72 -18.54
CA THR A 346 -11.26 8.92 -19.39
C THR A 346 -10.42 10.01 -18.71
N ASN A 347 -10.49 10.14 -17.38
CA ASN A 347 -9.67 11.07 -16.58
C ASN A 347 -8.83 10.30 -15.55
N PHE A 348 -8.17 9.24 -16.01
CA PHE A 348 -7.49 8.30 -15.12
C PHE A 348 -6.43 8.98 -14.22
N VAL A 349 -5.59 9.85 -14.79
CA VAL A 349 -4.51 10.51 -14.05
C VAL A 349 -5.07 11.44 -12.97
N GLY A 350 -6.07 12.28 -13.30
CA GLY A 350 -6.72 13.15 -12.32
C GLY A 350 -7.35 12.35 -11.18
N ASN A 351 -8.13 11.33 -11.51
CA ASN A 351 -8.78 10.47 -10.51
C ASN A 351 -7.76 9.70 -9.63
N LEU A 352 -6.62 9.29 -10.20
CA LEU A 352 -5.54 8.65 -9.44
C LEU A 352 -4.91 9.64 -8.45
N VAL A 353 -4.60 10.85 -8.88
CA VAL A 353 -4.02 11.90 -8.02
C VAL A 353 -4.99 12.23 -6.88
N ASP A 354 -6.29 12.42 -7.18
CA ASP A 354 -7.31 12.69 -6.17
C ASP A 354 -7.42 11.58 -5.14
N LEU A 355 -7.45 10.31 -5.59
CA LEU A 355 -7.46 9.15 -4.69
C LEU A 355 -6.24 9.14 -3.78
N VAL A 356 -5.06 9.31 -4.38
CA VAL A 356 -3.78 9.24 -3.67
C VAL A 356 -3.69 10.36 -2.62
N LEU A 357 -4.05 11.59 -2.95
CA LEU A 357 -4.05 12.72 -2.02
C LEU A 357 -5.11 12.56 -0.92
N ALA A 358 -6.31 12.09 -1.23
CA ALA A 358 -7.34 11.80 -0.23
C ALA A 358 -6.88 10.74 0.77
N LEU A 359 -6.21 9.68 0.31
CA LEU A 359 -5.64 8.65 1.18
C LEU A 359 -4.56 9.21 2.11
N LEU A 360 -3.75 10.15 1.65
CA LEU A 360 -2.70 10.77 2.46
C LEU A 360 -3.28 11.43 3.71
N VAL A 361 -4.35 12.20 3.54
CA VAL A 361 -5.02 12.92 4.63
C VAL A 361 -5.47 11.99 5.75
N VAL A 362 -5.93 10.79 5.42
CA VAL A 362 -6.49 9.84 6.40
C VAL A 362 -5.47 8.80 6.89
N LEU A 363 -4.50 8.39 6.05
CA LEU A 363 -3.51 7.38 6.44
C LEU A 363 -2.36 7.95 7.27
N VAL A 364 -2.02 9.21 7.11
CA VAL A 364 -0.92 9.83 7.87
C VAL A 364 -1.22 9.92 9.36
N PRO A 365 -2.39 10.44 9.82
CA PRO A 365 -2.72 10.43 11.25
C PRO A 365 -2.82 9.01 11.82
N TRP A 366 -3.34 8.03 11.04
CA TRP A 366 -3.37 6.64 11.46
C TRP A 366 -1.95 6.08 11.65
N THR A 367 -1.06 6.31 10.67
CA THR A 367 0.36 5.93 10.74
C THR A 367 1.03 6.52 11.98
N ALA A 368 0.84 7.83 12.24
CA ALA A 368 1.38 8.50 13.42
C ALA A 368 0.94 7.83 14.72
N ILE A 369 -0.35 7.57 14.87
CA ILE A 369 -0.92 6.92 16.06
C ILE A 369 -0.38 5.50 16.21
N ASN A 370 -0.41 4.69 15.14
CA ASN A 370 0.04 3.31 15.19
C ASN A 370 1.52 3.20 15.59
N LEU A 371 2.39 4.00 14.97
CA LEU A 371 3.83 3.92 15.25
C LEU A 371 4.17 4.42 16.67
N ILE A 372 3.57 5.51 17.13
CA ILE A 372 3.76 6.01 18.49
C ILE A 372 3.24 5.00 19.51
N ASP A 373 2.06 4.42 19.26
CA ASP A 373 1.48 3.42 20.14
C ASP A 373 2.38 2.19 20.27
N PHE A 374 2.82 1.67 19.12
CA PHE A 374 3.59 0.43 19.09
C PHE A 374 5.01 0.59 19.65
N TYR A 375 5.77 1.59 19.17
CA TYR A 375 7.20 1.70 19.50
C TYR A 375 7.47 2.48 20.78
N VAL A 376 6.68 3.51 21.05
CA VAL A 376 6.96 4.43 22.16
C VAL A 376 6.19 4.03 23.40
N ILE A 377 4.90 3.73 23.26
CA ILE A 377 4.00 3.51 24.39
C ILE A 377 4.00 2.05 24.84
N HIS A 378 3.60 1.12 23.97
CA HIS A 378 3.52 -0.31 24.30
C HIS A 378 4.84 -1.06 24.13
N LYS A 379 5.79 -0.52 23.36
CA LYS A 379 7.11 -1.13 23.09
C LYS A 379 6.98 -2.58 22.58
N GLY A 380 6.02 -2.79 21.66
CA GLY A 380 5.73 -4.09 21.07
C GLY A 380 4.97 -5.08 21.95
N LYS A 381 4.58 -4.71 23.17
CA LYS A 381 3.89 -5.61 24.11
C LYS A 381 2.38 -5.39 24.10
N TYR A 382 1.65 -6.35 23.55
CA TYR A 382 0.20 -6.30 23.44
C TYR A 382 -0.42 -7.60 23.98
N ASP A 383 -1.61 -7.47 24.58
CA ASP A 383 -2.46 -8.61 24.90
C ASP A 383 -3.28 -8.99 23.65
N ILE A 384 -2.76 -9.98 22.92
CA ILE A 384 -3.38 -10.45 21.68
C ILE A 384 -4.79 -11.00 21.91
N GLN A 385 -5.04 -11.64 23.06
CA GLN A 385 -6.36 -12.20 23.37
C GLN A 385 -7.41 -11.10 23.47
N SER A 386 -7.11 -9.99 24.14
CA SER A 386 -8.01 -8.85 24.27
C SER A 386 -8.36 -8.20 22.92
N ILE A 387 -7.42 -8.20 21.94
CA ILE A 387 -7.67 -7.66 20.60
C ILE A 387 -8.80 -8.42 19.88
N PHE A 388 -8.96 -9.71 20.19
CA PHE A 388 -10.00 -10.57 19.61
C PHE A 388 -11.27 -10.64 20.45
N MET A 389 -11.40 -9.94 21.57
CA MET A 389 -12.64 -9.87 22.35
C MET A 389 -13.65 -8.90 21.72
N ALA A 390 -14.94 -9.22 21.78
CA ALA A 390 -16.01 -8.39 21.20
C ALA A 390 -16.09 -6.99 21.83
N ASP A 391 -15.82 -6.90 23.13
CA ASP A 391 -15.77 -5.66 23.90
C ASP A 391 -14.40 -4.98 23.86
N GLY A 392 -13.42 -5.61 23.17
CA GLY A 392 -12.04 -5.15 23.07
C GLY A 392 -11.17 -5.46 24.27
N GLY A 393 -11.67 -6.23 25.26
CA GLY A 393 -10.93 -6.58 26.47
C GLY A 393 -10.32 -5.36 27.16
N ILE A 394 -9.01 -5.41 27.45
CA ILE A 394 -8.28 -4.26 28.06
C ILE A 394 -8.25 -3.01 27.19
N TYR A 395 -8.41 -3.13 25.86
CA TYR A 395 -8.42 -1.99 24.93
C TYR A 395 -9.79 -1.33 24.82
N GLY A 396 -10.87 -2.03 25.22
CA GLY A 396 -12.24 -1.55 25.18
C GLY A 396 -12.82 -1.42 23.76
N ARG A 397 -14.08 -0.97 23.69
CA ARG A 397 -14.76 -0.76 22.40
C ARG A 397 -14.25 0.46 21.65
N PHE A 398 -14.00 1.55 22.37
CA PHE A 398 -13.50 2.81 21.80
C PHE A 398 -12.33 3.31 22.64
N ASN A 399 -11.33 3.88 21.97
CA ASN A 399 -10.27 4.67 22.58
C ASN A 399 -10.48 6.14 22.20
N PRO A 400 -11.12 6.95 23.09
CA PRO A 400 -11.42 8.35 22.76
C PRO A 400 -10.18 9.18 22.45
N GLN A 401 -9.04 8.89 23.10
CA GLN A 401 -7.80 9.60 22.92
C GLN A 401 -7.23 9.38 21.51
N ALA A 402 -7.25 8.14 21.04
CA ALA A 402 -6.81 7.82 19.68
C ALA A 402 -7.77 8.42 18.63
N LEU A 403 -9.07 8.33 18.85
CA LEU A 403 -10.08 8.91 17.94
C LEU A 403 -9.97 10.43 17.89
N LEU A 404 -9.75 11.10 19.03
CA LEU A 404 -9.55 12.55 19.09
C LEU A 404 -8.24 12.94 18.38
N ALA A 405 -7.13 12.24 18.67
CA ALA A 405 -5.85 12.50 17.99
C ALA A 405 -5.97 12.30 16.47
N TYR A 406 -6.70 11.28 16.03
CA TYR A 406 -6.96 11.00 14.62
C TYR A 406 -7.76 12.12 13.96
N ALA A 407 -8.88 12.52 14.56
CA ALA A 407 -9.72 13.60 14.06
C ALA A 407 -8.93 14.93 13.99
N MET A 408 -8.21 15.28 15.06
CA MET A 408 -7.37 16.47 15.09
C MET A 408 -6.24 16.39 14.06
N GLY A 409 -5.66 15.20 13.86
CA GLY A 409 -4.63 14.96 12.85
C GLY A 409 -5.14 15.19 11.42
N ILE A 410 -6.41 14.94 11.13
CA ILE A 410 -7.05 15.32 9.87
C ILE A 410 -7.27 16.83 9.82
N VAL A 411 -7.86 17.41 10.86
CA VAL A 411 -8.22 18.85 10.90
C VAL A 411 -6.98 19.74 10.73
N VAL A 412 -5.87 19.43 11.38
CA VAL A 412 -4.64 20.25 11.28
C VAL A 412 -4.01 20.24 9.89
N GLN A 413 -4.33 19.27 9.05
CA GLN A 413 -3.87 19.18 7.66
C GLN A 413 -4.62 20.17 6.76
N ILE A 414 -5.91 20.42 7.02
CA ILE A 414 -6.79 21.19 6.13
C ILE A 414 -6.20 22.54 5.69
N PRO A 415 -5.64 23.39 6.58
CA PRO A 415 -5.07 24.67 6.16
C PRO A 415 -3.86 24.56 5.22
N PHE A 416 -3.17 23.40 5.21
CA PHE A 416 -1.94 23.16 4.46
C PHE A 416 -2.14 22.35 3.18
N MET A 417 -3.38 21.90 2.91
CA MET A 417 -3.71 21.09 1.74
C MET A 417 -3.70 21.94 0.46
N ASN A 418 -3.16 21.37 -0.61
CA ASN A 418 -3.30 21.87 -1.98
C ASN A 418 -3.62 20.72 -2.92
N THR A 419 -4.87 20.40 -3.04
CA THR A 419 -5.39 19.32 -3.89
C THR A 419 -6.28 19.88 -4.99
N PRO A 420 -6.56 19.16 -6.09
CA PRO A 420 -7.52 19.58 -7.10
C PRO A 420 -8.92 19.86 -6.55
N MET A 421 -9.29 19.20 -5.43
CA MET A 421 -10.61 19.35 -4.80
C MET A 421 -10.67 20.46 -3.78
N TYR A 422 -9.54 20.83 -3.15
CA TYR A 422 -9.50 21.84 -2.09
C TYR A 422 -8.09 22.42 -1.93
N ALA A 423 -8.03 23.77 -1.88
CA ALA A 423 -6.82 24.52 -1.56
C ALA A 423 -7.02 25.30 -0.25
N GLY A 424 -6.19 25.02 0.73
CA GLY A 424 -6.14 25.74 1.99
C GLY A 424 -5.47 27.12 1.85
N PRO A 425 -5.50 27.96 2.89
CA PRO A 425 -4.93 29.31 2.82
C PRO A 425 -3.39 29.33 2.82
N ILE A 426 -2.71 28.32 3.40
CA ILE A 426 -1.25 28.33 3.62
C ILE A 426 -0.47 28.07 2.33
N PRO A 427 -0.85 27.13 1.44
CA PRO A 427 -0.15 26.86 0.19
C PRO A 427 0.06 28.10 -0.68
N ALA A 428 -0.88 29.06 -0.70
CA ALA A 428 -0.74 30.30 -1.45
C ALA A 428 0.51 31.11 -1.05
N HIS A 429 0.92 31.03 0.22
CA HIS A 429 2.12 31.68 0.76
C HIS A 429 3.40 30.84 0.58
N LEU A 430 3.26 29.58 0.15
CA LEU A 430 4.35 28.63 -0.04
C LEU A 430 4.57 28.26 -1.52
N GLY A 431 4.16 29.14 -2.43
CA GLY A 431 4.27 28.88 -3.86
C GLY A 431 3.41 27.71 -4.36
N GLY A 432 2.33 27.38 -3.64
CA GLY A 432 1.45 26.26 -3.96
C GLY A 432 1.86 24.91 -3.34
N ALA A 433 2.88 24.87 -2.48
CA ALA A 433 3.36 23.63 -1.88
C ALA A 433 2.39 23.05 -0.86
N ASP A 434 2.07 21.76 -0.98
CA ASP A 434 1.27 21.00 -0.01
C ASP A 434 2.16 20.41 1.08
N LEU A 435 2.01 20.89 2.30
CA LEU A 435 2.71 20.39 3.50
C LEU A 435 1.81 19.59 4.43
N SER A 436 0.57 19.31 4.02
CA SER A 436 -0.47 18.75 4.89
C SER A 436 -0.02 17.45 5.58
N TRP A 437 0.54 16.52 4.84
CA TRP A 437 0.94 15.23 5.41
C TRP A 437 2.10 15.34 6.40
N LEU A 438 3.06 16.26 6.17
CA LEU A 438 4.15 16.51 7.12
C LEU A 438 3.60 17.10 8.42
N VAL A 439 2.72 18.09 8.32
CA VAL A 439 2.04 18.69 9.47
C VAL A 439 1.19 17.64 10.20
N GLY A 440 0.44 16.83 9.45
CA GLY A 440 -0.34 15.72 9.99
C GLY A 440 0.52 14.76 10.80
N LEU A 441 1.65 14.31 10.26
CA LEU A 441 2.56 13.39 10.96
C LEU A 441 3.18 14.02 12.21
N LEU A 442 3.72 15.25 12.06
CA LEU A 442 4.48 15.93 13.11
C LEU A 442 3.60 16.40 14.27
N LEU A 443 2.34 16.75 14.03
CA LEU A 443 1.43 17.20 15.08
C LEU A 443 0.62 16.06 15.71
N THR A 444 0.20 15.07 14.92
CA THR A 444 -0.56 13.93 15.45
C THR A 444 0.30 13.07 16.39
N SER A 445 1.56 12.86 16.06
CA SER A 445 2.46 12.02 16.88
C SER A 445 2.60 12.50 18.33
N PRO A 446 3.02 13.75 18.61
CA PRO A 446 3.12 14.23 19.98
C PRO A 446 1.75 14.41 20.63
N LEU A 447 0.72 14.80 19.88
CA LEU A 447 -0.64 14.91 20.42
C LEU A 447 -1.15 13.57 20.93
N TYR A 448 -1.02 12.51 20.13
CA TYR A 448 -1.43 11.17 20.58
C TYR A 448 -0.62 10.69 21.79
N TYR A 449 0.69 10.86 21.76
CA TYR A 449 1.54 10.51 22.90
C TYR A 449 1.08 11.23 24.18
N TRP A 450 0.82 12.53 24.09
CA TRP A 450 0.37 13.34 25.23
C TRP A 450 -1.00 12.90 25.76
N LEU A 451 -1.97 12.68 24.88
CA LEU A 451 -3.32 12.21 25.26
C LEU A 451 -3.28 10.82 25.89
N ALA A 452 -2.59 9.88 25.28
CA ALA A 452 -2.52 8.50 25.72
C ALA A 452 -1.80 8.37 27.07
N THR A 453 -0.69 9.09 27.29
CA THR A 453 0.08 9.00 28.54
C THR A 453 -0.58 9.69 29.73
N ARG A 454 -1.55 10.57 29.52
CA ARG A 454 -2.33 11.21 30.60
C ARG A 454 -3.58 10.41 30.99
N ASP A 455 -4.00 9.46 30.20
CA ASP A 455 -5.15 8.62 30.51
C ASP A 455 -4.81 7.60 31.62
N SER A 456 -5.51 7.69 32.76
CA SER A 456 -5.35 6.76 33.87
C SER A 456 -5.80 5.33 33.51
N ALA A 457 -6.79 5.18 32.62
CA ALA A 457 -7.23 3.90 32.10
C ALA A 457 -6.14 3.27 31.20
N TYR A 458 -5.48 4.10 30.39
CA TYR A 458 -4.39 3.68 29.55
C TYR A 458 -3.18 3.17 30.36
N ARG A 459 -2.80 3.87 31.43
CA ARG A 459 -1.72 3.43 32.35
C ARG A 459 -2.05 2.08 33.03
N ARG A 460 -3.31 1.86 33.39
CA ARG A 460 -3.75 0.55 33.94
C ARG A 460 -3.65 -0.58 32.92
N ARG A 461 -3.90 -0.28 31.64
CA ARG A 461 -3.74 -1.25 30.52
C ARG A 461 -2.29 -1.67 30.32
N GLN A 462 -1.33 -0.77 30.50
CA GLN A 462 0.12 -1.10 30.48
C GLN A 462 0.50 -2.05 31.63
N GLY A 463 0.00 -1.83 32.84
CA GLY A 463 0.25 -2.71 33.99
C GLY A 463 -0.29 -4.12 33.81
N GLY A 464 -1.41 -4.29 33.12
CA GLY A 464 -2.01 -5.59 32.82
C GLY A 464 -1.25 -6.41 31.77
N ALA A 465 -0.66 -5.76 30.77
CA ALA A 465 0.11 -6.42 29.70
C ALA A 465 1.42 -7.07 30.22
N VAL A 466 1.96 -6.57 31.33
CA VAL A 466 3.18 -7.14 31.96
C VAL A 466 2.86 -8.46 32.71
N SER A 467 1.61 -8.71 33.05
CA SER A 467 1.17 -9.94 33.77
C SER A 467 0.84 -11.12 32.84
N ALA A 468 0.75 -10.89 31.53
CA ALA A 468 0.41 -11.90 30.53
C ALA A 468 1.59 -12.83 30.12
N ALA A 469 2.65 -12.88 30.92
CA ALA A 469 3.74 -13.87 30.78
C ALA A 469 3.31 -15.33 31.15
N SER A 470 2.01 -15.59 31.36
CA SER A 470 1.46 -16.91 31.70
C SER A 470 0.66 -17.53 30.57
N PHE A 471 1.18 -17.53 29.36
CA PHE A 471 0.57 -18.27 28.23
C PHE A 471 0.73 -19.82 28.35
N ASP A 472 1.47 -20.31 29.35
CA ASP A 472 1.68 -21.74 29.58
C ASP A 472 0.58 -22.44 30.39
N ALA A 473 -0.51 -21.76 30.74
CA ALA A 473 -1.55 -22.31 31.62
C ALA A 473 -2.88 -22.64 30.94
N ILE A 474 -2.97 -22.60 29.61
CA ILE A 474 -4.19 -23.07 28.89
C ILE A 474 -3.78 -24.14 27.88
N LYS A 475 -3.67 -25.38 28.41
CA LYS A 475 -3.76 -26.62 27.63
C LYS A 475 -5.22 -27.02 27.48
#